data_02eb4eee317b5f40803d23447976dae9
#
_entry.id   02eb4eee317b5f40803d23447976dae9
#
_cell.length_a   1.000
_cell.length_b   1.000
_cell.length_c   1.000
_cell.angle_alpha   90.00
_cell.angle_beta   90.00
_cell.angle_gamma   90.00
#
_symmetry.space_group_name_H-M   'P 1'
#
loop_
_entity.id
_entity.type
_entity.pdbx_description
1 polymer ?
#
loop_
_entity_poly.entity_id
_entity_poly.type
_entity_poly.pdbx_seq_one_letter_code
_entity_poly.pdbx_strand_id
1 'polypeptide(L)'
;PYYHVVFTVPEELNSIIYSNQKLLYDALYHAASATLNELAKDAKYLGANIGYICILHTWGSAMNYHPHIHTIVLGGGLDDENKWKETGGKFFLPYGVISKVFRGKYLDELKSLWNDSKLKFHGTAEKYQNSYRFKELLDKCYEKNWVTYCKETFNGAQSVINYLGKYTHRIAISN
;
A
#
# COMPACT_ATOMS: atom_id res chain seq x y z
N PRO A 1 5.12 -20.05 -5.48
CA PRO A 1 5.87 -18.79 -5.47
C PRO A 1 5.30 -17.80 -4.46
N TYR A 2 6.10 -16.80 -4.08
CA TYR A 2 5.69 -15.67 -3.26
C TYR A 2 6.05 -14.38 -3.97
N TYR A 3 5.23 -13.36 -3.80
CA TYR A 3 5.47 -12.04 -4.38
C TYR A 3 5.66 -11.01 -3.27
N HIS A 4 6.59 -10.13 -3.48
CA HIS A 4 6.78 -8.95 -2.65
C HIS A 4 6.18 -7.75 -3.36
N VAL A 5 5.17 -7.16 -2.78
CA VAL A 5 4.51 -5.95 -3.28
C VAL A 5 4.73 -4.82 -2.29
N VAL A 6 5.18 -3.67 -2.77
CA VAL A 6 5.40 -2.48 -1.94
C VAL A 6 4.48 -1.37 -2.42
N PHE A 7 3.69 -0.83 -1.50
CA PHE A 7 2.79 0.29 -1.74
C PHE A 7 3.37 1.55 -1.11
N THR A 8 3.61 2.57 -1.92
CA THR A 8 4.15 3.86 -1.46
C THR A 8 3.20 5.00 -1.80
N VAL A 9 3.26 6.06 -1.03
CA VAL A 9 2.51 7.31 -1.26
C VAL A 9 3.46 8.44 -1.61
N PRO A 10 3.00 9.46 -2.36
CA PRO A 10 3.80 10.65 -2.64
C PRO A 10 4.18 11.39 -1.35
N GLU A 11 5.38 11.95 -1.32
CA GLU A 11 5.90 12.72 -0.18
C GLU A 11 5.06 13.94 0.17
N GLU A 12 4.32 14.48 -0.80
CA GLU A 12 3.39 15.60 -0.61
C GLU A 12 2.31 15.30 0.43
N LEU A 13 1.98 14.02 0.65
CA LEU A 13 1.02 13.58 1.67
C LEU A 13 1.62 13.43 3.06
N ASN A 14 2.93 13.47 3.20
CA ASN A 14 3.62 13.15 4.46
C ASN A 14 3.16 14.01 5.64
N SER A 15 2.94 15.31 5.45
CA SER A 15 2.52 16.20 6.54
C SER A 15 1.11 15.89 7.05
N ILE A 16 0.17 15.55 6.16
CA ILE A 16 -1.18 15.14 6.54
C ILE A 16 -1.14 13.76 7.22
N ILE A 17 -0.37 12.83 6.67
CA ILE A 17 -0.23 11.49 7.26
C ILE A 17 0.36 11.58 8.66
N TYR A 18 1.40 12.38 8.84
CA TYR A 18 2.05 12.56 10.14
C TYR A 18 1.09 13.17 11.18
N SER A 19 0.23 14.11 10.76
CA SER A 19 -0.80 14.70 11.62
C SER A 19 -1.93 13.73 11.99
N ASN A 20 -2.08 12.61 11.24
CA ASN A 20 -3.20 11.67 11.36
C ASN A 20 -2.73 10.21 11.26
N GLN A 21 -1.67 9.87 11.97
CA GLN A 21 -0.97 8.59 11.80
C GLN A 21 -1.92 7.39 11.84
N LYS A 22 -2.74 7.25 12.89
CA LYS A 22 -3.64 6.10 13.00
C LYS A 22 -4.60 6.00 11.81
N LEU A 23 -5.34 7.08 11.51
CA LEU A 23 -6.33 7.08 10.44
C LEU A 23 -5.69 6.82 9.07
N LEU A 24 -4.57 7.46 8.77
CA LEU A 24 -3.95 7.38 7.45
C LEU A 24 -3.02 6.18 7.28
N TYR A 25 -2.54 5.57 8.36
CA TYR A 25 -1.93 4.23 8.32
C TYR A 25 -2.99 3.16 8.10
N ASP A 26 -4.15 3.26 8.77
CA ASP A 26 -5.29 2.37 8.50
C ASP A 26 -5.73 2.48 7.03
N ALA A 27 -5.80 3.70 6.49
CA ALA A 27 -6.10 3.93 5.07
C ALA A 27 -5.08 3.28 4.12
N LEU A 28 -3.79 3.26 4.47
CA LEU A 28 -2.76 2.55 3.71
C LEU A 28 -3.04 1.04 3.67
N TYR A 29 -3.35 0.43 4.81
CA TYR A 29 -3.71 -0.98 4.88
C TYR A 29 -4.98 -1.29 4.09
N HIS A 30 -6.03 -0.46 4.23
CA HIS A 30 -7.29 -0.62 3.51
C HIS A 30 -7.08 -0.55 1.99
N ALA A 31 -6.39 0.48 1.51
CA ALA A 31 -6.15 0.68 0.08
C ALA A 31 -5.27 -0.42 -0.52
N ALA A 32 -4.21 -0.85 0.19
CA ALA A 32 -3.33 -1.93 -0.26
C ALA A 32 -4.10 -3.27 -0.34
N SER A 33 -4.83 -3.61 0.73
CA SER A 33 -5.62 -4.83 0.80
C SER A 33 -6.73 -4.86 -0.25
N ALA A 34 -7.47 -3.77 -0.40
CA ALA A 34 -8.54 -3.67 -1.39
C ALA A 34 -8.00 -3.76 -2.82
N THR A 35 -6.83 -3.18 -3.09
CA THR A 35 -6.16 -3.28 -4.40
C THR A 35 -5.79 -4.73 -4.73
N LEU A 36 -5.15 -5.43 -3.80
CA LEU A 36 -4.75 -6.82 -4.00
C LEU A 36 -5.97 -7.73 -4.19
N ASN A 37 -6.99 -7.59 -3.33
CA ASN A 37 -8.19 -8.42 -3.40
C ASN A 37 -8.96 -8.19 -4.69
N GLU A 38 -9.17 -6.94 -5.11
CA GLU A 38 -9.90 -6.62 -6.33
C GLU A 38 -9.19 -7.18 -7.57
N LEU A 39 -7.89 -6.91 -7.68
CA LEU A 39 -7.13 -7.35 -8.85
C LEU A 39 -6.93 -8.88 -8.89
N ALA A 40 -6.76 -9.52 -7.73
CA ALA A 40 -6.61 -10.97 -7.69
C ALA A 40 -7.91 -11.71 -8.04
N LYS A 41 -9.07 -11.15 -7.69
CA LYS A 41 -10.39 -11.70 -8.06
C LYS A 41 -10.70 -11.57 -9.54
N ASP A 42 -10.12 -10.60 -10.23
CA ASP A 42 -10.31 -10.44 -11.66
C ASP A 42 -9.77 -11.67 -12.41
N ALA A 43 -10.65 -12.33 -13.16
CA ALA A 43 -10.31 -13.52 -13.96
C ALA A 43 -9.21 -13.26 -15.00
N LYS A 44 -9.01 -12.00 -15.38
CA LYS A 44 -7.91 -11.56 -16.25
C LYS A 44 -6.53 -11.82 -15.64
N TYR A 45 -6.43 -11.82 -14.30
CA TYR A 45 -5.18 -12.02 -13.58
C TYR A 45 -5.12 -13.41 -12.93
N LEU A 46 -5.86 -13.62 -11.84
CA LEU A 46 -5.85 -14.89 -11.12
C LEU A 46 -7.25 -15.51 -11.01
N GLY A 47 -8.28 -14.70 -10.80
CA GLY A 47 -9.65 -15.17 -10.58
C GLY A 47 -9.81 -15.95 -9.28
N ALA A 48 -9.14 -15.52 -8.19
CA ALA A 48 -9.14 -16.19 -6.91
C ALA A 48 -8.95 -15.24 -5.73
N ASN A 49 -9.32 -15.71 -4.54
CA ASN A 49 -9.03 -15.04 -3.27
C ASN A 49 -7.62 -15.42 -2.81
N ILE A 50 -6.80 -14.44 -2.51
CA ILE A 50 -5.39 -14.61 -2.16
C ILE A 50 -5.13 -14.43 -0.67
N GLY A 51 -4.05 -15.06 -0.17
CA GLY A 51 -3.50 -14.80 1.16
C GLY A 51 -2.30 -13.88 1.09
N TYR A 52 -2.20 -12.93 2.04
CA TYR A 52 -1.08 -12.00 2.13
C TYR A 52 -0.85 -11.51 3.55
N ILE A 53 0.34 -10.96 3.81
CA ILE A 53 0.73 -10.31 5.06
C ILE A 53 1.19 -8.90 4.71
N CYS A 54 0.64 -7.89 5.39
CA CYS A 54 1.02 -6.48 5.24
C CYS A 54 1.84 -6.01 6.45
N ILE A 55 2.92 -5.29 6.19
CA ILE A 55 3.81 -4.71 7.21
C ILE A 55 4.00 -3.24 6.90
N LEU A 56 3.63 -2.36 7.86
CA LEU A 56 3.85 -0.93 7.76
C LEU A 56 5.29 -0.56 8.09
N HIS A 57 5.91 0.22 7.23
CA HIS A 57 7.13 0.97 7.52
C HIS A 57 6.86 2.47 7.42
N THR A 58 7.48 3.26 8.29
CA THR A 58 7.25 4.72 8.35
C THR A 58 8.47 5.55 7.98
N TRP A 59 9.60 4.90 7.67
CA TRP A 59 10.83 5.56 7.22
C TRP A 59 11.47 4.81 6.05
N GLY A 60 12.10 5.57 5.18
CA GLY A 60 12.87 5.03 4.06
C GLY A 60 14.31 4.66 4.43
N SER A 61 15.06 4.16 3.46
CA SER A 61 16.47 3.78 3.62
C SER A 61 17.37 4.95 4.05
N ALA A 62 17.00 6.18 3.71
CA ALA A 62 17.69 7.41 4.11
C ALA A 62 17.23 7.94 5.48
N MET A 63 16.50 7.16 6.27
CA MET A 63 15.93 7.54 7.58
C MET A 63 14.97 8.74 7.53
N ASN A 64 14.48 9.10 6.35
CA ASN A 64 13.43 10.09 6.15
C ASN A 64 12.05 9.47 6.40
N TYR A 65 11.10 10.29 6.83
CA TYR A 65 9.71 9.85 6.99
C TYR A 65 9.11 9.47 5.63
N HIS A 66 8.75 8.21 5.49
CA HIS A 66 8.26 7.64 4.23
C HIS A 66 7.33 6.46 4.51
N PRO A 67 6.05 6.71 4.83
CA PRO A 67 5.09 5.66 5.09
C PRO A 67 4.86 4.77 3.87
N HIS A 68 4.99 3.48 4.04
CA HIS A 68 4.75 2.51 2.98
C HIS A 68 4.42 1.13 3.55
N ILE A 69 3.72 0.31 2.76
CA ILE A 69 3.34 -1.05 3.12
C ILE A 69 4.17 -2.04 2.32
N HIS A 70 4.89 -2.91 3.01
CA HIS A 70 5.43 -4.14 2.44
C HIS A 70 4.39 -5.24 2.53
N THR A 71 4.13 -5.92 1.43
CA THR A 71 3.17 -7.02 1.40
C THR A 71 3.83 -8.26 0.82
N ILE A 72 3.69 -9.38 1.53
CA ILE A 72 4.08 -10.70 1.04
C ILE A 72 2.82 -11.42 0.64
N VAL A 73 2.73 -11.79 -0.63
CA VAL A 73 1.54 -12.38 -1.24
C VAL A 73 1.85 -13.80 -1.68
N LEU A 74 0.96 -14.74 -1.40
CA LEU A 74 1.01 -16.08 -1.94
C LEU A 74 0.83 -16.05 -3.47
N GLY A 75 1.61 -16.84 -4.18
CA GLY A 75 1.53 -16.98 -5.64
C GLY A 75 0.38 -17.86 -6.12
N GLY A 76 -0.76 -17.76 -5.46
CA GLY A 76 -2.00 -18.45 -5.79
C GLY A 76 -3.07 -18.14 -4.78
N GLY A 77 -4.27 -18.67 -5.01
CA GLY A 77 -5.42 -18.45 -4.16
C GLY A 77 -6.52 -19.49 -4.39
N LEU A 78 -7.59 -19.37 -3.63
CA LEU A 78 -8.77 -20.21 -3.76
C LEU A 78 -9.83 -19.51 -4.59
N ASP A 79 -10.32 -20.16 -5.64
CA ASP A 79 -11.46 -19.67 -6.40
C ASP A 79 -12.79 -19.85 -5.63
N ASP A 80 -13.90 -19.46 -6.25
CA ASP A 80 -15.23 -19.53 -5.63
C ASP A 80 -15.70 -20.98 -5.38
N GLU A 81 -15.05 -21.99 -6.02
CA GLU A 81 -15.29 -23.41 -5.79
C GLU A 81 -14.29 -24.01 -4.78
N ASN A 82 -13.50 -23.18 -4.09
CA ASN A 82 -12.41 -23.60 -3.19
C ASN A 82 -11.31 -24.43 -3.86
N LYS A 83 -11.12 -24.28 -5.16
CA LYS A 83 -10.00 -24.89 -5.88
C LYS A 83 -8.80 -23.96 -5.90
N TRP A 84 -7.62 -24.54 -5.69
CA TRP A 84 -6.38 -23.78 -5.76
C TRP A 84 -6.06 -23.38 -7.21
N LYS A 85 -5.83 -22.07 -7.43
CA LYS A 85 -5.31 -21.50 -8.66
C LYS A 85 -3.94 -20.90 -8.43
N GLU A 86 -2.99 -21.23 -9.29
CA GLU A 86 -1.64 -20.67 -9.24
C GLU A 86 -1.47 -19.56 -10.28
N THR A 87 -0.60 -18.60 -9.94
CA THR A 87 -0.11 -17.62 -10.90
C THR A 87 0.85 -18.33 -11.86
N GLY A 88 0.52 -18.54 -13.09
CA GLY A 88 1.27 -19.37 -14.06
C GLY A 88 2.75 -18.96 -14.34
N GLY A 89 3.53 -18.62 -13.34
CA GLY A 89 4.98 -18.34 -13.40
C GLY A 89 5.35 -17.00 -14.07
N LYS A 90 4.36 -16.22 -14.47
CA LYS A 90 4.57 -14.87 -15.01
C LYS A 90 3.76 -13.87 -14.19
N PHE A 91 4.37 -12.80 -13.79
CA PHE A 91 3.81 -11.63 -13.11
C PHE A 91 2.41 -11.82 -12.50
N PHE A 92 2.36 -11.83 -11.17
CA PHE A 92 1.10 -11.87 -10.43
C PHE A 92 0.14 -10.75 -10.86
N LEU A 93 0.60 -9.50 -10.84
CA LEU A 93 -0.18 -8.33 -11.25
C LEU A 93 0.74 -7.27 -11.88
N PRO A 94 0.32 -6.60 -12.97
CA PRO A 94 1.10 -5.52 -13.56
C PRO A 94 1.25 -4.34 -12.59
N TYR A 95 2.46 -3.93 -12.31
CA TYR A 95 2.73 -2.86 -11.33
C TYR A 95 2.00 -1.55 -11.65
N GLY A 96 1.89 -1.19 -12.92
CA GLY A 96 1.18 0.01 -13.35
C GLY A 96 -0.32 -0.02 -13.05
N VAL A 97 -0.93 -1.21 -13.08
CA VAL A 97 -2.33 -1.40 -12.67
C VAL A 97 -2.46 -1.31 -11.16
N ILE A 98 -1.59 -1.98 -10.42
CA ILE A 98 -1.54 -1.90 -8.94
C ILE A 98 -1.41 -0.43 -8.51
N SER A 99 -0.47 0.31 -9.11
CA SER A 99 -0.22 1.72 -8.79
C SER A 99 -1.46 2.60 -9.00
N LYS A 100 -2.15 2.45 -10.13
CA LYS A 100 -3.34 3.25 -10.44
C LYS A 100 -4.51 2.94 -9.51
N VAL A 101 -4.78 1.65 -9.26
CA VAL A 101 -5.88 1.23 -8.39
C VAL A 101 -5.62 1.64 -6.95
N PHE A 102 -4.41 1.42 -6.44
CA PHE A 102 -4.01 1.84 -5.10
C PHE A 102 -4.11 3.36 -4.92
N ARG A 103 -3.61 4.15 -5.85
CA ARG A 103 -3.72 5.61 -5.85
C ARG A 103 -5.18 6.06 -5.73
N GLY A 104 -6.06 5.54 -6.59
CA GLY A 104 -7.48 5.87 -6.56
C GLY A 104 -8.11 5.57 -5.20
N LYS A 105 -7.93 4.36 -4.70
CA LYS A 105 -8.50 3.93 -3.41
C LYS A 105 -7.98 4.76 -2.24
N TYR A 106 -6.67 5.03 -2.19
CA TYR A 106 -6.10 5.81 -1.09
C TYR A 106 -6.58 7.26 -1.10
N LEU A 107 -6.59 7.92 -2.26
CA LEU A 107 -7.04 9.30 -2.38
C LEU A 107 -8.54 9.44 -2.15
N ASP A 108 -9.35 8.46 -2.54
CA ASP A 108 -10.79 8.45 -2.25
C ASP A 108 -11.05 8.35 -0.74
N GLU A 109 -10.32 7.49 -0.02
CA GLU A 109 -10.44 7.38 1.44
C GLU A 109 -9.95 8.67 2.13
N LEU A 110 -8.83 9.23 1.70
CA LEU A 110 -8.32 10.51 2.21
C LEU A 110 -9.34 11.64 2.02
N LYS A 111 -9.94 11.74 0.84
CA LYS A 111 -10.98 12.71 0.53
C LYS A 111 -12.23 12.52 1.39
N SER A 112 -12.65 11.28 1.60
CA SER A 112 -13.78 10.95 2.48
C SER A 112 -13.52 11.40 3.92
N LEU A 113 -12.34 11.10 4.46
CA LEU A 113 -11.94 11.52 5.80
C LEU A 113 -11.90 13.05 5.94
N TRP A 114 -11.44 13.75 4.91
CA TRP A 114 -11.46 15.22 4.88
C TRP A 114 -12.89 15.77 4.88
N ASN A 115 -13.76 15.25 4.02
CA ASN A 115 -15.17 15.67 3.91
C ASN A 115 -15.93 15.43 5.22
N ASP A 116 -15.61 14.36 5.93
CA ASP A 116 -16.22 13.99 7.21
C ASP A 116 -15.58 14.74 8.40
N SER A 117 -14.70 15.69 8.15
CA SER A 117 -13.99 16.49 9.17
C SER A 117 -13.25 15.64 10.22
N LYS A 118 -12.73 14.48 9.81
CA LYS A 118 -12.01 13.54 10.69
C LYS A 118 -10.51 13.79 10.77
N LEU A 119 -9.96 14.61 9.85
CA LEU A 119 -8.54 14.90 9.80
C LEU A 119 -8.16 16.05 10.73
N LYS A 120 -6.99 15.91 11.34
CA LYS A 120 -6.29 16.99 12.08
C LYS A 120 -5.18 17.54 11.20
N PHE A 121 -4.84 18.80 11.41
CA PHE A 121 -3.84 19.50 10.62
C PHE A 121 -2.89 20.25 11.56
N HIS A 122 -1.64 19.82 11.62
CA HIS A 122 -0.62 20.41 12.48
C HIS A 122 0.60 20.83 11.65
N GLY A 123 1.26 21.91 12.06
CA GLY A 123 2.47 22.40 11.42
C GLY A 123 2.26 22.68 9.93
N THR A 124 3.07 22.12 9.08
CA THR A 124 3.01 22.34 7.62
C THR A 124 1.74 21.80 6.96
N ALA A 125 0.96 20.95 7.65
CA ALA A 125 -0.33 20.46 7.17
C ALA A 125 -1.48 21.44 7.36
N GLU A 126 -1.34 22.49 8.20
CA GLU A 126 -2.42 23.44 8.52
C GLU A 126 -3.04 24.10 7.29
N LYS A 127 -2.25 24.36 6.26
CA LYS A 127 -2.72 24.93 4.99
C LYS A 127 -3.79 24.07 4.31
N TYR A 128 -3.85 22.78 4.59
CA TYR A 128 -4.80 21.84 3.97
C TYR A 128 -6.16 21.80 4.68
N GLN A 129 -6.37 22.58 5.73
CA GLN A 129 -7.71 22.90 6.24
C GLN A 129 -8.52 23.70 5.20
N ASN A 130 -7.83 24.46 4.35
CA ASN A 130 -8.45 25.18 3.26
C ASN A 130 -8.82 24.21 2.13
N SER A 131 -10.09 24.19 1.71
CA SER A 131 -10.62 23.27 0.70
C SER A 131 -9.93 23.40 -0.66
N TYR A 132 -9.56 24.63 -1.05
CA TYR A 132 -8.84 24.87 -2.31
C TYR A 132 -7.44 24.25 -2.26
N ARG A 133 -6.70 24.47 -1.17
CA ARG A 133 -5.36 23.89 -0.99
C ARG A 133 -5.40 22.35 -0.90
N PHE A 134 -6.41 21.79 -0.25
CA PHE A 134 -6.58 20.36 -0.19
C PHE A 134 -6.90 19.76 -1.57
N LYS A 135 -7.81 20.41 -2.33
CA LYS A 135 -8.11 19.98 -3.69
C LYS A 135 -6.87 20.03 -4.59
N GLU A 136 -6.10 21.11 -4.54
CA GLU A 136 -4.85 21.27 -5.29
C GLU A 136 -3.85 20.14 -4.97
N LEU A 137 -3.74 19.75 -3.69
CA LEU A 137 -2.92 18.61 -3.27
C LEU A 137 -3.41 17.30 -3.88
N LEU A 138 -4.72 17.03 -3.83
CA LEU A 138 -5.29 15.82 -4.43
C LEU A 138 -5.04 15.76 -5.93
N ASP A 139 -5.30 16.85 -6.65
CA ASP A 139 -5.09 16.94 -8.10
C ASP A 139 -3.62 16.65 -8.45
N LYS A 140 -2.68 17.25 -7.73
CA LYS A 140 -1.24 17.01 -7.87
C LYS A 140 -0.87 15.52 -7.62
N CYS A 141 -1.46 14.90 -6.60
CA CYS A 141 -1.23 13.48 -6.32
C CYS A 141 -1.85 12.57 -7.39
N TYR A 142 -2.99 12.93 -7.96
CA TYR A 142 -3.59 12.17 -9.06
C TYR A 142 -2.76 12.20 -10.34
N GLU A 143 -2.10 13.30 -10.64
CA GLU A 143 -1.24 13.44 -11.81
C GLU A 143 0.08 12.68 -11.71
N LYS A 144 0.54 12.39 -10.50
CA LYS A 144 1.78 11.66 -10.26
C LYS A 144 1.65 10.16 -10.54
N ASN A 145 2.73 9.57 -11.02
CA ASN A 145 2.89 8.12 -10.99
C ASN A 145 3.33 7.71 -9.59
N TRP A 146 2.49 6.94 -8.92
CA TRP A 146 2.84 6.37 -7.62
C TRP A 146 3.76 5.20 -7.80
N VAL A 147 4.82 5.16 -7.01
CA VAL A 147 5.79 4.07 -7.08
C VAL A 147 5.21 2.90 -6.29
N THR A 148 4.93 1.81 -7.00
CA THR A 148 4.67 0.52 -6.42
C THR A 148 5.66 -0.49 -7.00
N TYR A 149 5.91 -1.55 -6.27
CA TYR A 149 6.86 -2.57 -6.65
C TYR A 149 6.16 -3.93 -6.51
N CYS A 150 6.30 -4.76 -7.51
CA CYS A 150 5.81 -6.14 -7.44
C CYS A 150 6.84 -7.05 -8.10
N LYS A 151 7.40 -7.98 -7.34
CA LYS A 151 8.40 -8.92 -7.82
C LYS A 151 8.25 -10.27 -7.12
N GLU A 152 8.40 -11.35 -7.86
CA GLU A 152 8.66 -12.66 -7.27
C GLU A 152 10.03 -12.64 -6.60
N THR A 153 10.09 -12.93 -5.30
CA THR A 153 11.31 -12.70 -4.51
C THR A 153 11.68 -13.82 -3.58
N PHE A 154 10.82 -14.81 -3.38
CA PHE A 154 11.05 -15.79 -2.34
C PHE A 154 10.99 -17.23 -2.88
N ASN A 155 12.07 -17.94 -2.74
CA ASN A 155 12.14 -19.38 -2.97
C ASN A 155 11.76 -20.12 -1.69
N GLY A 156 10.43 -20.26 -1.44
CA GLY A 156 9.91 -21.04 -0.34
C GLY A 156 9.67 -20.26 0.97
N ALA A 157 9.00 -20.92 1.90
CA ALA A 157 8.53 -20.35 3.17
C ALA A 157 9.67 -19.82 4.06
N GLN A 158 10.83 -20.50 4.07
CA GLN A 158 11.96 -20.08 4.90
C GLN A 158 12.51 -18.71 4.51
N SER A 159 12.55 -18.40 3.21
CA SER A 159 12.96 -17.08 2.73
C SER A 159 12.00 -15.99 3.16
N VAL A 160 10.70 -16.27 3.18
CA VAL A 160 9.66 -15.37 3.70
C VAL A 160 9.85 -15.10 5.19
N ILE A 161 10.07 -16.16 5.99
CA ILE A 161 10.32 -16.03 7.43
C ILE A 161 11.57 -15.20 7.71
N ASN A 162 12.66 -15.43 7.00
CA ASN A 162 13.89 -14.67 7.13
C ASN A 162 13.70 -13.20 6.74
N TYR A 163 12.91 -12.94 5.71
CA TYR A 163 12.55 -11.58 5.29
C TYR A 163 11.74 -10.86 6.38
N LEU A 164 10.68 -11.51 6.87
CA LEU A 164 9.85 -10.97 7.95
C LEU A 164 10.69 -10.66 9.20
N GLY A 165 11.57 -11.58 9.61
CA GLY A 165 12.45 -11.39 10.75
C GLY A 165 13.36 -10.16 10.63
N LYS A 166 13.82 -9.84 9.42
CA LYS A 166 14.63 -8.64 9.18
C LYS A 166 13.84 -7.34 9.32
N TYR A 167 12.56 -7.34 8.99
CA TYR A 167 11.74 -6.12 8.94
C TYR A 167 10.92 -5.88 10.18
N THR A 168 10.51 -6.92 10.90
CA THR A 168 9.74 -6.78 12.16
C THR A 168 10.61 -6.32 13.33
N HIS A 169 11.94 -6.53 13.27
CA HIS A 169 12.89 -6.13 14.32
C HIS A 169 13.69 -4.86 14.02
N ARG A 170 13.48 -4.23 12.86
CA ARG A 170 14.15 -2.95 12.56
C ARG A 170 13.44 -1.80 13.26
N ILE A 171 14.07 -1.32 14.31
CA ILE A 171 13.75 -0.05 14.94
C ILE A 171 14.58 1.04 14.25
N ALA A 172 13.95 2.18 13.91
CA ALA A 172 14.63 3.27 13.20
C ALA A 172 15.76 3.91 14.02
N ILE A 173 15.66 3.79 15.33
CA ILE A 173 16.65 4.28 16.29
C ILE A 173 16.93 3.13 17.26
N SER A 174 18.10 2.54 17.18
CA SER A 174 18.64 1.74 18.28
C SER A 174 19.45 2.68 19.18
N ASN A 175 19.09 2.74 20.44
CA ASN A 175 19.94 3.36 21.46
C ASN A 175 21.24 2.57 21.58
#